data_953678a84c3a82f9da34c2eddaaa2095
#
_entry.id   953678a84c3a82f9da34c2eddaaa2095
#
_cell.length_a   1.000
_cell.length_b   1.000
_cell.length_c   1.000
_cell.angle_alpha   90.00
_cell.angle_beta   90.00
_cell.angle_gamma   90.00
#
_symmetry.space_group_name_H-M   'P 1'
#
loop_
_entity.id
_entity.type
_entity.pdbx_description
1 polymer ?
#
loop_
_entity_poly.entity_id
_entity_poly.type
_entity_poly.pdbx_seq_one_letter_code
_entity_poly.pdbx_strand_id
1 'polypeptide(L)'
;MEEPIKILIVEDNVIIADDMQSMLEEIGYEIVDNVIVYEQAVEVLKNNPVDLVLIDIILASDKTGIDLGKHIRESYDIPFIFVTSNSDRATVENAKTVQPNGY
;
A
#
# COMPACT_ATOMS: atom_id res chain seq x y z
N MET A 1 -17.97 -1.19 -20.58
CA MET A 1 -17.02 -1.95 -19.75
C MET A 1 -16.34 -1.04 -18.77
N GLU A 2 -16.35 -1.43 -17.51
CA GLU A 2 -15.66 -0.66 -16.50
C GLU A 2 -14.16 -0.95 -16.54
N GLU A 3 -13.37 0.07 -16.32
CA GLU A 3 -11.94 -0.12 -16.20
C GLU A 3 -11.62 -0.88 -14.91
N PRO A 4 -10.58 -1.72 -14.90
CA PRO A 4 -10.20 -2.41 -13.68
C PRO A 4 -9.71 -1.43 -12.61
N ILE A 5 -9.93 -1.81 -11.36
CA ILE A 5 -9.41 -1.04 -10.23
C ILE A 5 -7.89 -1.12 -10.23
N LYS A 6 -7.24 0.02 -10.13
CA LYS A 6 -5.77 0.13 -10.17
C LYS A 6 -5.21 0.14 -8.77
N ILE A 7 -4.35 -0.81 -8.48
CA ILE A 7 -3.79 -1.02 -7.14
C ILE A 7 -2.28 -0.82 -7.16
N LEU A 8 -1.79 -0.06 -6.19
CA LEU A 8 -0.36 0.04 -5.89
C LEU A 8 -0.07 -0.85 -4.69
N ILE A 9 0.93 -1.72 -4.82
CA ILE A 9 1.39 -2.59 -3.73
C ILE A 9 2.70 -2.03 -3.20
N VAL A 10 2.78 -1.82 -1.88
CA VAL A 10 3.98 -1.33 -1.21
C VAL A 10 4.37 -2.38 -0.15
N GLU A 11 5.30 -3.26 -0.52
CA GLU A 11 5.69 -4.42 0.30
C GLU A 11 7.17 -4.72 0.05
N ASP A 12 7.97 -4.78 1.12
CA ASP A 12 9.41 -5.03 1.00
C ASP A 12 9.76 -6.50 0.81
N ASN A 13 8.86 -7.42 1.15
CA ASN A 13 9.06 -8.83 0.90
C ASN A 13 8.60 -9.17 -0.51
N VAL A 14 9.55 -9.42 -1.41
CA VAL A 14 9.28 -9.65 -2.83
C VAL A 14 8.38 -10.85 -3.05
N ILE A 15 8.54 -11.90 -2.27
CA ILE A 15 7.73 -13.12 -2.41
C ILE A 15 6.27 -12.85 -2.06
N ILE A 16 6.04 -12.15 -0.95
CA ILE A 16 4.68 -11.76 -0.54
C ILE A 16 4.06 -10.81 -1.56
N ALA A 17 4.84 -9.86 -2.04
CA ALA A 17 4.38 -8.90 -3.04
C ALA A 17 3.96 -9.59 -4.34
N ASP A 18 4.77 -10.54 -4.81
CA ASP A 18 4.45 -11.30 -6.02
C ASP A 18 3.18 -12.15 -5.85
N ASP A 19 3.02 -12.77 -4.69
CA ASP A 19 1.82 -13.56 -4.40
C ASP A 19 0.57 -12.68 -4.38
N MET A 20 0.67 -11.51 -3.75
CA MET A 20 -0.43 -10.55 -3.72
C MET A 20 -0.79 -10.08 -5.12
N GLN A 21 0.21 -9.74 -5.90
CA GLN A 21 0.00 -9.29 -7.28
C GLN A 21 -0.71 -10.37 -8.10
N SER A 22 -0.22 -11.60 -8.05
CA SER A 22 -0.81 -12.72 -8.79
C SER A 22 -2.27 -12.94 -8.41
N MET A 23 -2.57 -12.94 -7.12
CA MET A 23 -3.94 -13.13 -6.62
C MET A 23 -4.87 -12.03 -7.10
N LEU A 24 -4.43 -10.79 -7.00
CA LEU A 24 -5.26 -9.64 -7.37
C LEU A 24 -5.48 -9.56 -8.87
N GLU A 25 -4.48 -9.85 -9.66
CA GLU A 25 -4.61 -9.89 -11.12
C GLU A 25 -5.57 -11.01 -11.56
N GLU A 26 -5.52 -12.15 -10.88
CA GLU A 26 -6.41 -13.26 -11.17
C GLU A 26 -7.88 -12.91 -10.91
N ILE A 27 -8.14 -12.07 -9.90
CA ILE A 27 -9.49 -11.60 -9.59
C ILE A 27 -9.96 -10.56 -10.61
N GLY A 28 -9.04 -9.87 -11.28
CA GLY A 28 -9.39 -8.87 -12.28
C GLY A 28 -8.92 -7.45 -12.00
N TYR A 29 -8.11 -7.26 -10.95
CA TYR A 29 -7.53 -5.94 -10.65
C TYR A 29 -6.27 -5.71 -11.50
N GLU A 30 -5.95 -4.44 -11.70
CA GLU A 30 -4.73 -4.04 -12.38
C GLU A 30 -3.71 -3.58 -11.36
N ILE A 31 -2.49 -4.11 -11.41
CA ILE A 31 -1.42 -3.69 -10.52
C ILE A 31 -0.59 -2.62 -11.23
N VAL A 32 -0.63 -1.40 -10.70
CA VAL A 32 0.10 -0.27 -11.27
C VAL A 32 1.61 -0.46 -11.11
N ASP A 33 2.00 -0.83 -9.90
CA ASP A 33 3.40 -1.12 -9.59
C ASP A 33 3.47 -1.87 -8.27
N ASN A 34 4.63 -2.42 -8.00
CA ASN A 34 4.93 -3.18 -6.81
C ASN A 34 6.26 -2.66 -6.29
N VAL A 35 6.21 -1.81 -5.27
CA VAL A 35 7.37 -1.05 -4.80
C VAL A 35 7.75 -1.47 -3.39
N ILE A 36 8.99 -1.21 -2.99
CA ILE A 36 9.53 -1.72 -1.74
C ILE A 36 9.82 -0.64 -0.70
N VAL A 37 9.88 0.62 -1.09
CA VAL A 37 10.21 1.71 -0.16
C VAL A 37 9.26 2.89 -0.34
N TYR A 38 9.18 3.72 0.69
CA TYR A 38 8.33 4.92 0.73
C TYR A 38 8.52 5.81 -0.49
N GLU A 39 9.76 6.11 -0.84
CA GLU A 39 10.08 7.07 -1.89
C GLU A 39 9.58 6.60 -3.26
N GLN A 40 9.67 5.32 -3.53
CA GLN A 40 9.14 4.74 -4.78
C GLN A 40 7.62 4.87 -4.83
N ALA A 41 6.94 4.63 -3.70
CA ALA A 41 5.49 4.75 -3.64
C ALA A 41 5.04 6.19 -3.92
N VAL A 42 5.71 7.16 -3.33
CA VAL A 42 5.41 8.58 -3.56
C VAL A 42 5.54 8.92 -5.04
N GLU A 43 6.59 8.44 -5.68
CA GLU A 43 6.83 8.69 -7.10
C GLU A 43 5.74 8.09 -7.98
N VAL A 44 5.32 6.86 -7.69
CA VAL A 44 4.23 6.20 -8.44
C VAL A 44 2.92 6.97 -8.30
N LEU A 45 2.58 7.36 -7.06
CA LEU A 45 1.35 8.11 -6.78
C LEU A 45 1.32 9.44 -7.51
N LYS A 46 2.48 10.06 -7.67
CA LYS A 46 2.61 11.35 -8.31
C LYS A 46 2.39 11.27 -9.83
N ASN A 47 2.78 10.17 -10.45
CA ASN A 47 2.84 10.03 -11.90
C ASN A 47 1.79 9.10 -12.50
N ASN A 48 1.00 8.41 -11.67
CA ASN A 48 0.04 7.41 -12.15
C ASN A 48 -1.28 7.50 -11.41
N PRO A 49 -2.40 7.20 -12.07
CA PRO A 49 -3.67 7.06 -11.37
C PRO A 49 -3.66 5.77 -10.55
N VAL A 50 -4.07 5.86 -9.29
CA VAL A 50 -4.13 4.72 -8.37
C VAL A 50 -5.47 4.79 -7.64
N ASP A 51 -6.19 3.68 -7.60
CA ASP A 51 -7.49 3.60 -6.95
C ASP A 51 -7.44 3.07 -5.53
N LEU A 52 -6.42 2.27 -5.22
CA LEU A 52 -6.24 1.65 -3.91
C LEU A 52 -4.77 1.38 -3.66
N VAL A 53 -4.32 1.58 -2.43
CA VAL A 53 -2.94 1.28 -2.03
C VAL A 53 -2.95 0.22 -0.95
N LEU A 54 -2.18 -0.84 -1.14
CA LEU A 54 -1.93 -1.86 -0.12
C LEU A 54 -0.54 -1.62 0.43
N ILE A 55 -0.44 -1.35 1.72
CA ILE A 55 0.81 -0.89 2.35
C ILE A 55 1.24 -1.84 3.46
N ASP A 56 2.46 -2.36 3.38
CA ASP A 56 3.08 -3.01 4.52
C ASP A 56 3.44 -1.92 5.54
N ILE A 57 3.12 -2.15 6.80
CA ILE A 57 3.38 -1.19 7.87
C ILE A 57 4.88 -0.95 8.03
N ILE A 58 5.69 -2.01 7.89
CA ILE A 58 7.14 -1.92 8.04
C ILE A 58 7.80 -2.03 6.67
N LEU A 59 8.42 -0.95 6.21
CA LEU A 59 9.11 -0.89 4.93
C LEU A 59 10.62 -0.88 5.12
N ALA A 60 11.35 -1.20 4.05
CA ALA A 60 12.81 -1.28 4.05
C ALA A 60 13.48 0.10 3.88
N SER A 61 12.91 1.14 4.49
CA SER A 61 13.47 2.50 4.43
C SER A 61 13.31 3.17 5.79
N ASP A 62 13.88 4.37 5.93
CA ASP A 62 13.76 5.16 7.16
C ASP A 62 12.30 5.54 7.45
N LYS A 63 11.49 5.63 6.41
CA LYS A 63 10.06 5.92 6.56
C LYS A 63 9.26 4.64 6.46
N THR A 64 8.28 4.50 7.35
CA THR A 64 7.46 3.30 7.46
C THR A 64 6.22 3.37 6.58
N GLY A 65 5.47 2.26 6.51
CA GLY A 65 4.17 2.25 5.86
C GLY A 65 3.17 3.19 6.53
N ILE A 66 3.32 3.42 7.84
CA ILE A 66 2.48 4.38 8.55
C ILE A 66 2.74 5.81 8.03
N ASP A 67 4.00 6.16 7.82
CA ASP A 67 4.36 7.46 7.23
C ASP A 67 3.74 7.62 5.84
N LEU A 68 3.75 6.56 5.04
CA LEU A 68 3.15 6.59 3.71
C LEU A 68 1.63 6.77 3.80
N GLY A 69 0.97 6.06 4.70
CA GLY A 69 -0.46 6.20 4.91
C GLY A 69 -0.83 7.62 5.28
N LYS A 70 -0.03 8.23 6.14
CA LYS A 70 -0.20 9.63 6.54
C LYS A 70 -0.08 10.57 5.35
N HIS A 71 0.94 10.35 4.51
CA HIS A 71 1.13 11.15 3.30
C HIS A 71 -0.06 11.03 2.36
N ILE A 72 -0.57 9.82 2.16
CA ILE A 72 -1.73 9.59 1.29
C ILE A 72 -2.97 10.30 1.87
N ARG A 73 -3.19 10.19 3.17
CA ARG A 73 -4.35 10.80 3.81
C ARG A 73 -4.32 12.33 3.70
N GLU A 74 -3.15 12.92 3.79
CA GLU A 74 -2.99 14.37 3.74
C GLU A 74 -2.98 14.94 2.32
N SER A 75 -2.47 14.18 1.36
CA SER A 75 -2.20 14.69 0.00
C SER A 75 -3.12 14.12 -1.08
N TYR A 76 -3.78 13.00 -0.82
CA TYR A 76 -4.60 12.31 -1.81
C TYR A 76 -5.91 11.86 -1.19
N ASP A 77 -6.92 11.68 -2.04
CA ASP A 77 -8.20 11.10 -1.65
C ASP A 77 -8.29 9.65 -2.17
N ILE A 78 -7.29 8.84 -1.78
CA ILE A 78 -7.17 7.46 -2.22
C ILE A 78 -7.29 6.55 -1.00
N PRO A 79 -8.18 5.55 -1.01
CA PRO A 79 -8.25 4.58 0.09
C PRO A 79 -6.98 3.74 0.14
N PHE A 80 -6.57 3.37 1.35
CA PHE A 80 -5.42 2.50 1.55
C PHE A 80 -5.71 1.52 2.68
N ILE A 81 -5.07 0.36 2.58
CA ILE A 81 -5.23 -0.73 3.55
C ILE A 81 -3.84 -1.12 4.03
N PHE A 82 -3.66 -1.23 5.34
CA PHE A 82 -2.42 -1.76 5.90
C PHE A 82 -2.45 -3.28 5.87
N VAL A 83 -1.38 -3.86 5.35
CA VAL A 83 -1.15 -5.30 5.36
C VAL A 83 -0.02 -5.55 6.35
N THR A 84 -0.22 -6.42 7.32
CA THR A 84 0.81 -6.74 8.29
C THR A 84 0.87 -8.22 8.52
N SER A 85 2.08 -8.77 8.49
CA SER A 85 2.33 -10.15 8.86
C SER A 85 2.64 -10.28 10.35
N ASN A 86 2.77 -9.15 11.03
CA ASN A 86 3.10 -9.10 12.44
C ASN A 86 1.95 -8.45 13.21
N SER A 87 1.42 -9.17 14.18
CA SER A 87 0.33 -8.68 15.02
C SER A 87 0.82 -7.86 16.22
N ASP A 88 1.96 -7.18 16.07
CA ASP A 88 2.47 -6.29 17.11
C ASP A 88 1.43 -5.22 17.41
N ARG A 89 0.94 -5.24 18.64
CA ARG A 89 -0.14 -4.36 19.09
C ARG A 89 0.26 -2.88 19.01
N ALA A 90 1.49 -2.57 19.36
CA ALA A 90 1.96 -1.19 19.31
C ALA A 90 1.98 -0.66 17.88
N THR A 91 2.41 -1.48 16.93
CA THR A 91 2.41 -1.12 15.50
C THR A 91 1.00 -0.90 14.99
N VAL A 92 0.06 -1.78 15.35
CA VAL A 92 -1.34 -1.66 14.94
C VAL A 92 -1.98 -0.40 15.54
N GLU A 93 -1.71 -0.11 16.81
CA GLU A 93 -2.23 1.09 17.46
C GLU A 93 -1.70 2.36 16.79
N ASN A 94 -0.42 2.39 16.43
CA ASN A 94 0.15 3.52 15.69
C ASN A 94 -0.49 3.67 14.32
N ALA A 95 -0.73 2.56 13.64
CA ALA A 95 -1.36 2.57 12.32
C ALA A 95 -2.77 3.17 12.36
N LYS A 96 -3.51 2.93 13.44
CA LYS A 96 -4.86 3.47 13.61
C LYS A 96 -4.88 5.01 13.63
N THR A 97 -3.78 5.63 14.03
CA THR A 97 -3.73 7.10 14.12
C THR A 97 -3.83 7.80 12.76
N VAL A 98 -3.54 7.10 11.66
CA VAL A 98 -3.63 7.68 10.32
C VAL A 98 -4.93 7.28 9.60
N GLN A 99 -5.84 6.64 10.30
CA GLN A 99 -7.17 6.29 9.82
C GLN A 99 -7.17 5.49 8.51
N PRO A 100 -6.54 4.30 8.48
CA PRO A 100 -6.57 3.47 7.28
C PRO A 100 -7.98 2.97 7.00
N ASN A 101 -8.22 2.58 5.75
CA ASN A 101 -9.51 2.00 5.34
C ASN A 101 -9.61 0.50 5.71
N GLY A 102 -8.50 -0.10 6.15
CA GLY A 102 -8.48 -1.50 6.60
C GLY A 102 -7.07 -1.96 6.95
N TYR A 103 -6.99 -3.21 7.37
CA TYR A 103 -5.74 -3.86 7.75
C TYR A 103 -5.56 -5.17 7.02
#